data_8749742dd6c9d46cc1ee3c558a967b44
#
_entry.id   8749742dd6c9d46cc1ee3c558a967b44
#
_cell.length_a   1.000
_cell.length_b   1.000
_cell.length_c   1.000
_cell.angle_alpha   90.00
_cell.angle_beta   90.00
_cell.angle_gamma   90.00
#
_symmetry.space_group_name_H-M   'P 1'
#
loop_
_entity.id
_entity.type
_entity.pdbx_description
1 polymer ?
#
loop_
_entity_poly.entity_id
_entity_poly.type
_entity_poly.pdbx_seq_one_letter_code
_entity_poly.pdbx_strand_id
1 'polypeptide(L)'
;MKKLIYFLLIPVLFGCNPSKSLVSKNEKQLAFFKIKKNAFVHISFLQTQTWRKVGCNGLIYIHKNQAYIFDAPTDNETSEVLIKTLEQKKIKIKGVVVNHFHNDCLGGLEAFHKKGIKSYASEKTIEFAKKDNVTIPQIAFKEHLTLGIGKKEIENHFLGEAHTKDNIISFIPSENIMFGGCMVKELNAGKGFLGDANENEWSNTIRNVKKTFPTAQFIVPGHGKPGGQELLDYTIGLFEVK
;
A
#
# COMPACT_ATOMS: atom_id res chain seq x y z
N MET A 1 -28.91 49.72 -44.92
CA MET A 1 -28.63 49.56 -43.46
C MET A 1 -28.08 48.14 -43.25
N LYS A 2 -26.78 47.98 -43.05
CA LYS A 2 -26.12 46.66 -42.82
C LYS A 2 -26.09 46.41 -41.31
N LYS A 3 -26.79 45.35 -40.83
CA LYS A 3 -26.73 44.90 -39.42
C LYS A 3 -25.46 44.09 -39.20
N LEU A 4 -24.58 44.60 -38.35
CA LEU A 4 -23.35 43.94 -37.90
C LEU A 4 -23.72 43.00 -36.76
N ILE A 5 -23.60 41.69 -36.93
CA ILE A 5 -23.82 40.68 -35.90
C ILE A 5 -22.46 40.45 -35.24
N TYR A 6 -22.33 40.87 -33.96
CA TYR A 6 -21.17 40.51 -33.12
C TYR A 6 -21.33 39.10 -32.57
N PHE A 7 -20.47 38.18 -33.01
CA PHE A 7 -20.32 36.89 -32.37
C PHE A 7 -19.46 37.06 -31.12
N LEU A 8 -20.10 36.89 -29.98
CA LEU A 8 -19.38 36.85 -28.67
C LEU A 8 -18.72 35.49 -28.52
N LEU A 9 -17.41 35.41 -28.78
CA LEU A 9 -16.60 34.24 -28.44
C LEU A 9 -16.43 34.16 -26.92
N ILE A 10 -17.15 33.26 -26.27
CA ILE A 10 -16.91 32.93 -24.84
C ILE A 10 -15.68 31.99 -24.81
N PRO A 11 -14.57 32.38 -24.15
CA PRO A 11 -13.44 31.48 -23.99
C PRO A 11 -13.84 30.40 -22.98
N VAL A 12 -13.96 29.16 -23.45
CA VAL A 12 -14.07 27.99 -22.57
C VAL A 12 -12.70 27.80 -21.93
N LEU A 13 -12.56 28.29 -20.70
CA LEU A 13 -11.41 27.99 -19.87
C LEU A 13 -11.46 26.51 -19.50
N PHE A 14 -10.76 25.67 -20.26
CA PHE A 14 -10.39 24.31 -19.81
C PHE A 14 -9.52 24.45 -18.58
N GLY A 15 -10.14 24.39 -17.40
CA GLY A 15 -9.44 24.29 -16.14
C GLY A 15 -8.64 22.97 -16.13
N CYS A 16 -7.36 23.04 -16.43
CA CYS A 16 -6.42 21.97 -16.10
C CYS A 16 -6.46 21.79 -14.59
N ASN A 17 -7.12 20.73 -14.13
CA ASN A 17 -7.07 20.30 -12.75
C ASN A 17 -5.61 19.84 -12.48
N PRO A 18 -4.78 20.59 -11.74
CA PRO A 18 -3.43 20.17 -11.48
C PRO A 18 -3.51 18.83 -10.74
N SER A 19 -2.83 17.82 -11.25
CA SER A 19 -2.75 16.51 -10.59
C SER A 19 -2.32 16.75 -9.15
N LYS A 20 -3.17 16.36 -8.17
CA LYS A 20 -2.90 16.55 -6.75
C LYS A 20 -1.59 15.83 -6.39
N SER A 21 -0.47 16.52 -6.44
CA SER A 21 0.81 15.97 -6.00
C SER A 21 0.78 15.82 -4.49
N LEU A 22 1.14 14.64 -3.98
CA LEU A 22 1.39 14.44 -2.56
C LEU A 22 2.84 14.86 -2.29
N VAL A 23 3.02 15.79 -1.37
CA VAL A 23 4.35 16.26 -0.93
C VAL A 23 4.30 16.36 0.58
N SER A 24 5.27 15.77 1.26
CA SER A 24 5.47 15.94 2.70
C SER A 24 6.33 17.16 2.97
N LYS A 25 6.01 17.89 4.04
CA LYS A 25 6.87 18.97 4.55
C LYS A 25 8.12 18.44 5.27
N ASN A 26 8.13 17.17 5.64
CA ASN A 26 9.23 16.50 6.32
C ASN A 26 9.54 15.16 5.65
N GLU A 27 10.29 15.19 4.54
CA GLU A 27 10.69 13.99 3.78
C GLU A 27 11.61 13.05 4.58
N LYS A 28 12.21 13.52 5.67
CA LYS A 28 13.01 12.66 6.56
C LYS A 28 12.15 11.73 7.40
N GLN A 29 10.88 12.10 7.62
CA GLN A 29 9.90 11.31 8.38
C GLN A 29 8.94 10.56 7.46
N LEU A 30 8.41 11.23 6.42
CA LEU A 30 7.46 10.66 5.47
C LEU A 30 7.74 11.20 4.07
N ALA A 31 8.05 10.30 3.13
CA ALA A 31 8.24 10.65 1.73
C ALA A 31 7.10 10.07 0.87
N PHE A 32 6.91 10.65 -0.33
CA PHE A 32 5.92 10.17 -1.29
C PHE A 32 6.57 9.97 -2.65
N PHE A 33 6.27 8.84 -3.28
CA PHE A 33 6.69 8.51 -4.63
C PHE A 33 5.47 8.18 -5.48
N LYS A 34 5.26 8.92 -6.57
CA LYS A 34 4.12 8.71 -7.46
C LYS A 34 4.43 7.59 -8.45
N ILE A 35 3.59 6.55 -8.49
CA ILE A 35 3.70 5.44 -9.45
C ILE A 35 2.72 5.54 -10.59
N LYS A 36 1.51 6.05 -10.35
CA LYS A 36 0.49 6.38 -11.37
C LYS A 36 -0.26 7.65 -11.00
N LYS A 37 -1.18 8.09 -11.87
CA LYS A 37 -2.00 9.30 -11.62
C LYS A 37 -2.71 9.27 -10.27
N ASN A 38 -3.19 8.09 -9.87
CA ASN A 38 -4.04 7.87 -8.69
C ASN A 38 -3.36 6.99 -7.62
N ALA A 39 -2.08 6.65 -7.78
CA ALA A 39 -1.37 5.75 -6.88
C ALA A 39 -0.01 6.33 -6.48
N PHE A 40 0.26 6.30 -5.18
CA PHE A 40 1.47 6.83 -4.56
C PHE A 40 2.00 5.81 -3.55
N VAL A 41 3.31 5.59 -3.54
CA VAL A 41 3.97 4.95 -2.42
C VAL A 41 4.22 6.01 -1.35
N HIS A 42 3.83 5.75 -0.12
CA HIS A 42 4.36 6.48 1.03
C HIS A 42 5.51 5.69 1.64
N ILE A 43 6.53 6.40 2.11
CA ILE A 43 7.72 5.78 2.70
C ILE A 43 7.88 6.38 4.09
N SER A 44 7.72 5.58 5.11
CA SER A 44 8.06 5.87 6.51
C SER A 44 9.33 5.11 6.90
N PHE A 45 9.87 5.36 8.09
CA PHE A 45 11.17 4.82 8.45
C PHE A 45 11.12 4.14 9.81
N LEU A 46 11.50 2.87 9.83
CA LEU A 46 11.66 2.09 11.04
C LEU A 46 13.13 2.10 11.50
N GLN A 47 13.36 2.41 12.77
CA GLN A 47 14.69 2.29 13.36
C GLN A 47 14.86 0.87 13.90
N THR A 48 15.80 0.12 13.37
CA THR A 48 16.10 -1.24 13.79
C THR A 48 17.53 -1.34 14.39
N GLN A 49 17.76 -2.35 15.20
CA GLN A 49 19.09 -2.60 15.74
C GLN A 49 20.05 -3.15 14.67
N THR A 50 19.56 -4.02 13.80
CA THR A 50 20.38 -4.73 12.81
C THR A 50 20.63 -3.92 11.55
N TRP A 51 19.57 -3.30 10.98
CA TRP A 51 19.63 -2.58 9.69
C TRP A 51 19.55 -1.05 9.85
N ARG A 52 19.61 -0.54 11.10
CA ARG A 52 19.51 0.90 11.40
C ARG A 52 18.19 1.48 10.88
N LYS A 53 18.22 2.54 10.07
CA LYS A 53 17.06 3.20 9.49
C LYS A 53 16.63 2.50 8.21
N VAL A 54 15.47 1.83 8.25
CA VAL A 54 14.88 1.09 7.12
C VAL A 54 13.69 1.85 6.57
N GLY A 55 13.65 2.06 5.25
CA GLY A 55 12.48 2.62 4.56
C GLY A 55 11.40 1.55 4.41
N CYS A 56 10.18 1.86 4.87
CA CYS A 56 9.02 0.99 4.82
C CYS A 56 7.99 1.58 3.88
N ASN A 57 7.65 0.84 2.84
CA ASN A 57 6.69 1.27 1.83
C ASN A 57 5.26 0.92 2.26
N GLY A 58 4.35 1.85 2.03
CA GLY A 58 2.95 1.57 1.92
C GLY A 58 2.40 2.17 0.63
N LEU A 59 1.18 1.82 0.26
CA LEU A 59 0.54 2.32 -0.96
C LEU A 59 -0.68 3.17 -0.63
N ILE A 60 -0.88 4.27 -1.36
CA ILE A 60 -2.08 5.10 -1.34
C ILE A 60 -2.74 4.97 -2.70
N TYR A 61 -3.96 4.43 -2.73
CA TYR A 61 -4.78 4.45 -3.94
C TYR A 61 -5.93 5.43 -3.80
N ILE A 62 -6.04 6.36 -4.75
CA ILE A 62 -7.01 7.47 -4.71
C ILE A 62 -7.99 7.31 -5.87
N HIS A 63 -9.30 7.36 -5.59
CA HIS A 63 -10.34 7.45 -6.61
C HIS A 63 -11.43 8.43 -6.18
N LYS A 64 -11.76 9.44 -7.01
CA LYS A 64 -12.82 10.44 -6.74
C LYS A 64 -12.74 11.08 -5.34
N ASN A 65 -11.57 11.55 -4.93
CA ASN A 65 -11.32 12.13 -3.60
C ASN A 65 -11.55 11.17 -2.41
N GLN A 66 -11.53 9.86 -2.66
CA GLN A 66 -11.48 8.81 -1.64
C GLN A 66 -10.17 8.07 -1.76
N ALA A 67 -9.65 7.54 -0.66
CA ALA A 67 -8.42 6.75 -0.66
C ALA A 67 -8.54 5.52 0.23
N TYR A 68 -7.87 4.45 -0.17
CA TYR A 68 -7.43 3.38 0.72
C TYR A 68 -5.91 3.47 0.89
N ILE A 69 -5.47 3.16 2.09
CA ILE A 69 -4.07 3.07 2.46
C ILE A 69 -3.74 1.58 2.65
N PHE A 70 -2.62 1.14 2.11
CA PHE A 70 -2.09 -0.21 2.31
C PHE A 70 -0.84 -0.07 3.16
N ASP A 71 -0.87 -0.66 4.32
CA ASP A 71 -0.01 -0.47 5.47
C ASP A 71 -0.01 0.95 6.04
N ALA A 72 -0.06 1.06 7.36
CA ALA A 72 0.13 2.31 8.05
C ALA A 72 1.63 2.66 8.08
N PRO A 73 2.01 3.94 8.16
CA PRO A 73 3.36 4.32 8.54
C PRO A 73 3.81 3.65 9.85
N THR A 74 5.12 3.61 10.08
CA THR A 74 5.77 2.86 11.17
C THR A 74 5.45 3.35 12.58
N ASP A 75 4.82 4.53 12.72
CA ASP A 75 4.43 5.15 13.98
C ASP A 75 3.23 6.08 13.84
N ASN A 76 2.62 6.43 14.99
CA ASN A 76 1.42 7.25 15.04
C ASN A 76 1.66 8.70 14.58
N GLU A 77 2.80 9.29 14.90
CA GLU A 77 3.14 10.66 14.51
C GLU A 77 3.24 10.80 13.00
N THR A 78 3.93 9.86 12.36
CA THR A 78 4.06 9.79 10.90
C THR A 78 2.71 9.54 10.22
N SER A 79 1.85 8.69 10.83
CA SER A 79 0.49 8.44 10.36
C SER A 79 -0.40 9.69 10.44
N GLU A 80 -0.28 10.49 11.49
CA GLU A 80 -0.99 11.77 11.61
C GLU A 80 -0.57 12.76 10.50
N VAL A 81 0.72 12.79 10.14
CA VAL A 81 1.22 13.58 9.01
C VAL A 81 0.58 13.10 7.69
N LEU A 82 0.51 11.79 7.46
CA LEU A 82 -0.14 11.21 6.29
C LEU A 82 -1.63 11.58 6.22
N ILE A 83 -2.36 11.37 7.31
CA ILE A 83 -3.79 11.68 7.43
C ILE A 83 -4.02 13.17 7.11
N LYS A 84 -3.30 14.07 7.79
CA LYS A 84 -3.39 15.51 7.59
C LYS A 84 -3.06 15.92 6.14
N THR A 85 -2.07 15.28 5.53
CA THR A 85 -1.70 15.54 4.13
C THR A 85 -2.85 15.22 3.17
N LEU A 86 -3.56 14.12 3.39
CA LEU A 86 -4.73 13.73 2.59
C LEU A 86 -5.95 14.61 2.88
N GLU A 87 -6.22 14.93 4.15
CA GLU A 87 -7.30 15.83 4.56
C GLU A 87 -7.16 17.24 3.93
N GLN A 88 -5.95 17.82 3.94
CA GLN A 88 -5.66 19.11 3.29
C GLN A 88 -5.95 19.10 1.79
N LYS A 89 -5.83 17.94 1.15
CA LYS A 89 -6.16 17.74 -0.27
C LYS A 89 -7.63 17.35 -0.49
N LYS A 90 -8.45 17.40 0.57
CA LYS A 90 -9.86 16.99 0.55
C LYS A 90 -10.05 15.55 0.05
N ILE A 91 -9.13 14.67 0.44
CA ILE A 91 -9.19 13.23 0.16
C ILE A 91 -9.66 12.52 1.43
N LYS A 92 -10.81 11.84 1.35
CA LYS A 92 -11.38 11.06 2.45
C LYS A 92 -10.74 9.68 2.48
N ILE A 93 -10.10 9.32 3.59
CA ILE A 93 -9.57 7.98 3.81
C ILE A 93 -10.74 7.06 4.14
N LYS A 94 -10.93 6.00 3.36
CA LYS A 94 -11.98 4.98 3.51
C LYS A 94 -11.57 3.88 4.47
N GLY A 95 -10.29 3.57 4.50
CA GLY A 95 -9.74 2.55 5.37
C GLY A 95 -8.25 2.31 5.15
N VAL A 96 -7.69 1.53 6.06
CA VAL A 96 -6.31 1.02 6.00
C VAL A 96 -6.37 -0.50 5.86
N VAL A 97 -5.65 -1.06 4.92
CA VAL A 97 -5.46 -2.51 4.77
C VAL A 97 -4.06 -2.84 5.28
N VAL A 98 -3.96 -3.70 6.27
CA VAL A 98 -2.69 -4.11 6.90
C VAL A 98 -2.22 -5.41 6.26
N ASN A 99 -1.00 -5.42 5.73
CA ASN A 99 -0.42 -6.55 5.01
C ASN A 99 -0.05 -7.71 5.96
N HIS A 100 0.58 -7.40 7.10
CA HIS A 100 0.95 -8.37 8.14
C HIS A 100 1.16 -7.67 9.50
N PHE A 101 1.42 -8.45 10.57
CA PHE A 101 1.36 -7.95 11.96
C PHE A 101 2.58 -7.13 12.43
N HIS A 102 3.62 -6.95 11.64
CA HIS A 102 4.81 -6.20 12.07
C HIS A 102 4.59 -4.67 12.11
N ASN A 103 5.44 -3.98 12.86
CA ASN A 103 5.37 -2.53 13.06
C ASN A 103 5.54 -1.69 11.79
N ASP A 104 6.20 -2.21 10.77
CA ASP A 104 6.32 -1.54 9.47
C ASP A 104 4.99 -1.50 8.69
N CYS A 105 3.98 -2.27 9.12
CA CYS A 105 2.64 -2.29 8.54
C CYS A 105 1.57 -1.71 9.46
N LEU A 106 1.69 -1.87 10.78
CA LEU A 106 0.63 -1.47 11.71
C LEU A 106 1.09 -0.52 12.83
N GLY A 107 2.38 -0.15 12.89
CA GLY A 107 2.91 0.67 13.99
C GLY A 107 2.20 2.01 14.21
N GLY A 108 1.72 2.63 13.12
CA GLY A 108 0.95 3.89 13.18
C GLY A 108 -0.56 3.72 13.05
N LEU A 109 -1.10 2.50 13.19
CA LEU A 109 -2.51 2.21 12.92
C LEU A 109 -3.47 2.89 13.91
N GLU A 110 -3.04 3.09 15.15
CA GLU A 110 -3.84 3.73 16.19
C GLU A 110 -4.25 5.17 15.82
N ALA A 111 -3.39 5.92 15.12
CA ALA A 111 -3.71 7.27 14.64
C ALA A 111 -4.92 7.27 13.69
N PHE A 112 -5.04 6.25 12.84
CA PHE A 112 -6.21 6.08 11.97
C PHE A 112 -7.45 5.73 12.79
N HIS A 113 -7.34 4.83 13.77
CA HIS A 113 -8.45 4.47 14.65
C HIS A 113 -8.99 5.66 15.46
N LYS A 114 -8.12 6.53 15.98
CA LYS A 114 -8.50 7.79 16.66
C LYS A 114 -9.31 8.73 15.76
N LYS A 115 -9.14 8.65 14.45
CA LYS A 115 -9.92 9.40 13.44
C LYS A 115 -11.18 8.65 12.97
N GLY A 116 -11.50 7.50 13.55
CA GLY A 116 -12.63 6.66 13.14
C GLY A 116 -12.45 5.98 11.77
N ILE A 117 -11.21 5.95 11.26
CA ILE A 117 -10.86 5.27 10.00
C ILE A 117 -10.70 3.79 10.29
N LYS A 118 -11.47 2.95 9.58
CA LYS A 118 -11.45 1.49 9.77
C LYS A 118 -10.18 0.86 9.22
N SER A 119 -9.77 -0.24 9.85
CA SER A 119 -8.66 -1.07 9.37
C SER A 119 -9.12 -2.51 9.11
N TYR A 120 -8.50 -3.11 8.11
CA TYR A 120 -8.80 -4.45 7.59
C TYR A 120 -7.52 -5.27 7.60
N ALA A 121 -7.60 -6.54 8.00
CA ALA A 121 -6.47 -7.47 7.97
C ALA A 121 -6.97 -8.91 7.91
N SER A 122 -6.06 -9.86 7.64
CA SER A 122 -6.38 -11.27 7.78
C SER A 122 -6.71 -11.62 9.24
N GLU A 123 -7.52 -12.67 9.45
CA GLU A 123 -7.79 -13.20 10.80
C GLU A 123 -6.50 -13.53 11.55
N LYS A 124 -5.51 -14.09 10.83
CA LYS A 124 -4.17 -14.39 11.38
C LYS A 124 -3.42 -13.13 11.83
N THR A 125 -3.48 -12.04 11.07
CA THR A 125 -2.86 -10.75 11.45
C THR A 125 -3.45 -10.24 12.76
N ILE A 126 -4.77 -10.34 12.92
CA ILE A 126 -5.46 -9.95 14.15
C ILE A 126 -5.05 -10.84 15.33
N GLU A 127 -4.93 -12.15 15.10
CA GLU A 127 -4.46 -13.10 16.12
C GLU A 127 -3.03 -12.76 16.59
N PHE A 128 -2.10 -12.55 15.64
CA PHE A 128 -0.71 -12.23 15.99
C PHE A 128 -0.57 -10.84 16.60
N ALA A 129 -1.32 -9.84 16.13
CA ALA A 129 -1.34 -8.52 16.77
C ALA A 129 -1.82 -8.57 18.24
N LYS A 130 -2.82 -9.42 18.54
CA LYS A 130 -3.26 -9.65 19.93
C LYS A 130 -2.18 -10.32 20.77
N LYS A 131 -1.51 -11.33 20.22
CA LYS A 131 -0.45 -12.07 20.90
C LYS A 131 0.74 -11.18 21.23
N ASP A 132 1.11 -10.30 20.32
CA ASP A 132 2.24 -9.38 20.46
C ASP A 132 1.87 -8.07 21.18
N ASN A 133 0.60 -7.94 21.60
CA ASN A 133 0.08 -6.76 22.31
C ASN A 133 0.32 -5.44 21.57
N VAL A 134 0.15 -5.46 20.24
CA VAL A 134 0.24 -4.28 19.36
C VAL A 134 -1.15 -3.83 18.92
N THR A 135 -1.25 -2.71 18.17
CA THR A 135 -2.55 -2.18 17.71
C THR A 135 -3.27 -3.19 16.82
N ILE A 136 -4.47 -3.59 17.24
CA ILE A 136 -5.24 -4.65 16.60
C ILE A 136 -6.08 -4.06 15.45
N PRO A 137 -5.96 -4.58 14.21
CA PRO A 137 -6.88 -4.24 13.13
C PRO A 137 -8.34 -4.58 13.48
N GLN A 138 -9.30 -3.78 12.99
CA GLN A 138 -10.68 -3.81 13.46
C GLN A 138 -11.58 -4.81 12.73
N ILE A 139 -11.31 -5.06 11.45
CA ILE A 139 -12.17 -5.88 10.57
C ILE A 139 -11.33 -7.02 10.00
N ALA A 140 -11.72 -8.23 10.36
CA ALA A 140 -11.07 -9.46 9.94
C ALA A 140 -11.63 -9.98 8.60
N PHE A 141 -10.79 -10.66 7.82
CA PHE A 141 -11.21 -11.54 6.74
C PHE A 141 -10.33 -12.80 6.70
N LYS A 142 -10.82 -13.89 6.13
CA LYS A 142 -10.06 -15.16 6.08
C LYS A 142 -9.08 -15.18 4.92
N GLU A 143 -9.58 -15.41 3.74
CA GLU A 143 -8.74 -15.63 2.55
C GLU A 143 -8.84 -14.50 1.54
N HIS A 144 -10.02 -13.89 1.44
CA HIS A 144 -10.30 -12.87 0.44
C HIS A 144 -11.24 -11.79 0.97
N LEU A 145 -10.95 -10.52 0.57
CA LEU A 145 -11.81 -9.37 0.83
C LEU A 145 -11.76 -8.42 -0.36
N THR A 146 -12.93 -8.11 -0.93
CA THR A 146 -13.08 -7.06 -1.93
C THR A 146 -13.59 -5.77 -1.28
N LEU A 147 -12.87 -4.67 -1.51
CA LEU A 147 -13.23 -3.33 -1.03
C LEU A 147 -13.59 -2.43 -2.20
N GLY A 148 -14.74 -1.76 -2.11
CA GLY A 148 -15.21 -0.82 -3.13
C GLY A 148 -14.66 0.59 -2.92
N ILE A 149 -14.23 1.25 -4.02
CA ILE A 149 -13.88 2.66 -4.06
C ILE A 149 -14.51 3.33 -5.29
N GLY A 150 -15.68 3.93 -5.10
CA GLY A 150 -16.54 4.39 -6.20
C GLY A 150 -17.05 3.20 -7.03
N LYS A 151 -16.69 3.17 -8.34
CA LYS A 151 -17.01 2.04 -9.25
C LYS A 151 -15.81 1.08 -9.44
N LYS A 152 -14.77 1.21 -8.64
CA LYS A 152 -13.54 0.40 -8.70
C LYS A 152 -13.50 -0.53 -7.51
N GLU A 153 -12.72 -1.60 -7.66
CA GLU A 153 -12.54 -2.62 -6.64
C GLU A 153 -11.06 -2.76 -6.28
N ILE A 154 -10.84 -3.21 -5.07
CA ILE A 154 -9.54 -3.56 -4.50
C ILE A 154 -9.69 -4.96 -3.95
N GLU A 155 -8.87 -5.87 -4.41
CA GLU A 155 -8.88 -7.27 -4.00
C GLU A 155 -7.73 -7.52 -3.02
N ASN A 156 -8.05 -8.14 -1.87
CA ASN A 156 -7.08 -8.48 -0.84
C ASN A 156 -7.11 -10.00 -0.64
N HIS A 157 -5.95 -10.66 -0.73
CA HIS A 157 -5.87 -12.12 -0.74
C HIS A 157 -4.77 -12.64 0.18
N PHE A 158 -5.10 -13.65 0.97
CA PHE A 158 -4.12 -14.55 1.57
C PHE A 158 -3.85 -15.69 0.58
N LEU A 159 -2.62 -15.81 0.07
CA LEU A 159 -2.24 -16.80 -0.95
C LEU A 159 -1.19 -17.79 -0.45
N GLY A 160 -0.85 -17.73 0.82
CA GLY A 160 0.11 -18.60 1.48
C GLY A 160 1.02 -17.86 2.44
N GLU A 161 1.80 -18.62 3.18
CA GLU A 161 2.79 -18.10 4.13
C GLU A 161 4.08 -17.74 3.38
N ALA A 162 4.77 -16.66 3.82
CA ALA A 162 6.03 -16.21 3.23
C ALA A 162 6.87 -15.46 4.28
N HIS A 163 6.95 -14.10 4.18
CA HIS A 163 7.64 -13.24 5.15
C HIS A 163 7.10 -13.42 6.57
N THR A 164 5.80 -13.62 6.66
CA THR A 164 5.09 -14.03 7.88
C THR A 164 4.00 -15.05 7.51
N LYS A 165 3.38 -15.65 8.52
CA LYS A 165 2.32 -16.64 8.31
C LYS A 165 0.95 -16.03 8.03
N ASP A 166 0.82 -14.72 8.09
CA ASP A 166 -0.42 -13.95 7.96
C ASP A 166 -0.45 -13.00 6.77
N ASN A 167 0.66 -12.87 6.05
CA ASN A 167 0.83 -11.86 5.01
C ASN A 167 -0.18 -11.99 3.86
N ILE A 168 -0.65 -10.85 3.37
CA ILE A 168 -1.60 -10.75 2.27
C ILE A 168 -1.04 -9.98 1.08
N ILE A 169 -1.69 -10.10 -0.07
CA ILE A 169 -1.51 -9.26 -1.25
C ILE A 169 -2.74 -8.37 -1.41
N SER A 170 -2.53 -7.12 -1.80
CA SER A 170 -3.62 -6.25 -2.28
C SER A 170 -3.42 -5.93 -3.75
N PHE A 171 -4.46 -6.12 -4.57
CA PHE A 171 -4.43 -5.87 -6.00
C PHE A 171 -5.52 -4.88 -6.41
N ILE A 172 -5.19 -3.98 -7.33
CA ILE A 172 -6.08 -2.97 -7.89
C ILE A 172 -6.24 -3.27 -9.39
N PRO A 173 -7.25 -4.09 -9.79
CA PRO A 173 -7.38 -4.59 -11.16
C PRO A 173 -7.44 -3.47 -12.19
N SER A 174 -8.20 -2.41 -11.91
CA SER A 174 -8.37 -1.29 -12.83
C SER A 174 -7.10 -0.48 -13.13
N GLU A 175 -6.05 -0.67 -12.36
CA GLU A 175 -4.75 0.00 -12.51
C GLU A 175 -3.61 -0.98 -12.80
N ASN A 176 -3.84 -2.29 -12.68
CA ASN A 176 -2.80 -3.34 -12.70
C ASN A 176 -1.69 -3.07 -11.66
N ILE A 177 -2.07 -2.58 -10.47
CA ILE A 177 -1.16 -2.30 -9.36
C ILE A 177 -1.35 -3.36 -8.28
N MET A 178 -0.23 -3.90 -7.80
CA MET A 178 -0.17 -4.80 -6.67
C MET A 178 0.62 -4.16 -5.53
N PHE A 179 0.11 -4.22 -4.31
CA PHE A 179 0.89 -4.03 -3.10
C PHE A 179 1.27 -5.40 -2.56
N GLY A 180 2.55 -5.76 -2.72
CA GLY A 180 3.08 -7.05 -2.32
C GLY A 180 3.56 -7.11 -0.87
N GLY A 181 3.78 -5.93 -0.25
CA GLY A 181 4.33 -5.87 1.11
C GLY A 181 5.68 -6.59 1.22
N CYS A 182 6.03 -7.00 2.43
CA CYS A 182 7.35 -7.56 2.75
C CYS A 182 7.59 -8.96 2.19
N MET A 183 6.54 -9.65 1.71
CA MET A 183 6.72 -10.93 1.03
C MET A 183 7.29 -10.79 -0.39
N VAL A 184 7.24 -9.61 -1.01
CA VAL A 184 7.86 -9.34 -2.30
C VAL A 184 9.15 -8.54 -2.08
N LYS A 185 10.24 -9.00 -2.68
CA LYS A 185 11.56 -8.35 -2.57
C LYS A 185 11.87 -7.50 -3.79
N GLU A 186 12.53 -6.35 -3.58
CA GLU A 186 13.10 -5.59 -4.70
C GLU A 186 14.28 -6.36 -5.34
N LEU A 187 14.64 -6.01 -6.56
CA LEU A 187 15.79 -6.62 -7.23
C LEU A 187 17.08 -6.41 -6.44
N ASN A 188 17.88 -7.44 -6.35
CA ASN A 188 19.18 -7.49 -5.63
C ASN A 188 19.08 -7.34 -4.10
N ALA A 189 17.87 -7.34 -3.51
CA ALA A 189 17.71 -7.40 -2.06
C ALA A 189 18.10 -8.78 -1.51
N GLY A 190 18.56 -8.82 -0.27
CA GLY A 190 18.70 -10.07 0.49
C GLY A 190 17.35 -10.52 1.07
N LYS A 191 17.38 -11.67 1.75
CA LYS A 191 16.20 -12.27 2.39
C LYS A 191 15.58 -11.38 3.49
N GLY A 192 16.38 -10.57 4.19
CA GLY A 192 15.94 -9.67 5.26
C GLY A 192 15.64 -10.42 6.57
N PHE A 193 14.65 -9.92 7.33
CA PHE A 193 14.22 -10.53 8.59
C PHE A 193 13.44 -11.82 8.30
N LEU A 194 13.82 -12.91 8.98
CA LEU A 194 13.27 -14.26 8.79
C LEU A 194 12.66 -14.85 10.06
N GLY A 195 12.62 -14.10 11.18
CA GLY A 195 12.21 -14.63 12.48
C GLY A 195 10.79 -15.20 12.52
N ASP A 196 9.88 -14.69 11.68
CA ASP A 196 8.49 -15.14 11.59
C ASP A 196 8.15 -15.75 10.23
N ALA A 197 9.19 -15.96 9.38
CA ALA A 197 9.03 -16.42 8.01
C ALA A 197 8.73 -17.92 7.92
N ASN A 198 8.01 -18.31 6.86
CA ASN A 198 7.97 -19.66 6.35
C ASN A 198 8.77 -19.73 5.05
N GLU A 199 10.11 -19.89 5.17
CA GLU A 199 10.99 -19.91 4.01
C GLU A 199 10.68 -21.04 3.04
N ASN A 200 10.21 -22.19 3.52
CA ASN A 200 9.89 -23.36 2.70
C ASN A 200 8.69 -23.12 1.77
N GLU A 201 7.73 -22.30 2.22
CA GLU A 201 6.53 -21.98 1.43
C GLU A 201 6.67 -20.69 0.62
N TRP A 202 7.65 -19.86 0.92
CA TRP A 202 7.75 -18.51 0.34
C TRP A 202 7.75 -18.51 -1.19
N SER A 203 8.60 -19.31 -1.84
CA SER A 203 8.63 -19.45 -3.30
C SER A 203 7.28 -19.91 -3.86
N ASN A 204 6.65 -20.92 -3.23
CA ASN A 204 5.34 -21.43 -3.66
C ASN A 204 4.26 -20.36 -3.52
N THR A 205 4.25 -19.63 -2.42
CA THR A 205 3.32 -18.50 -2.20
C THR A 205 3.47 -17.44 -3.30
N ILE A 206 4.70 -17.06 -3.67
CA ILE A 206 4.90 -16.07 -4.74
C ILE A 206 4.52 -16.64 -6.12
N ARG A 207 4.70 -17.95 -6.38
CA ARG A 207 4.16 -18.60 -7.60
C ARG A 207 2.64 -18.51 -7.65
N ASN A 208 1.96 -18.72 -6.51
CA ASN A 208 0.50 -18.53 -6.41
C ASN A 208 0.09 -17.09 -6.70
N VAL A 209 0.82 -16.10 -6.13
CA VAL A 209 0.60 -14.67 -6.41
C VAL A 209 0.72 -14.39 -7.91
N LYS A 210 1.80 -14.83 -8.55
CA LYS A 210 2.05 -14.63 -9.99
C LYS A 210 0.97 -15.28 -10.85
N LYS A 211 0.52 -16.48 -10.49
CA LYS A 211 -0.56 -17.20 -11.19
C LYS A 211 -1.91 -16.51 -11.03
N THR A 212 -2.21 -15.99 -9.84
CA THR A 212 -3.50 -15.33 -9.54
C THR A 212 -3.59 -13.95 -10.20
N PHE A 213 -2.47 -13.22 -10.26
CA PHE A 213 -2.44 -11.84 -10.80
C PHE A 213 -1.48 -11.67 -11.97
N PRO A 214 -1.70 -12.38 -13.10
CA PRO A 214 -0.78 -12.32 -14.25
C PRO A 214 -0.75 -10.95 -14.91
N THR A 215 -1.75 -10.11 -14.67
CA THR A 215 -1.88 -8.76 -15.22
C THR A 215 -1.23 -7.68 -14.37
N ALA A 216 -0.68 -8.01 -13.18
CA ALA A 216 0.01 -7.04 -12.33
C ALA A 216 1.24 -6.47 -13.06
N GLN A 217 1.25 -5.16 -13.31
CA GLN A 217 2.30 -4.45 -14.03
C GLN A 217 3.17 -3.60 -13.11
N PHE A 218 2.59 -3.09 -12.02
CA PHE A 218 3.27 -2.27 -11.02
C PHE A 218 3.15 -2.97 -9.68
N ILE A 219 4.27 -3.43 -9.17
CA ILE A 219 4.35 -4.18 -7.92
C ILE A 219 5.15 -3.37 -6.91
N VAL A 220 4.54 -3.10 -5.77
CA VAL A 220 5.16 -2.35 -4.67
C VAL A 220 5.58 -3.34 -3.59
N PRO A 221 6.88 -3.55 -3.37
CA PRO A 221 7.39 -4.34 -2.26
C PRO A 221 7.29 -3.57 -0.94
N GLY A 222 7.37 -4.26 0.20
CA GLY A 222 7.36 -3.62 1.53
C GLY A 222 8.58 -2.72 1.78
N HIS A 223 9.69 -2.99 1.08
CA HIS A 223 10.93 -2.20 1.15
C HIS A 223 11.53 -2.05 -0.24
N GLY A 224 12.20 -0.90 -0.46
CA GLY A 224 12.94 -0.64 -1.69
C GLY A 224 12.08 -0.17 -2.86
N LYS A 225 12.54 -0.40 -4.08
CA LYS A 225 11.95 0.16 -5.30
C LYS A 225 10.81 -0.68 -5.85
N PRO A 226 9.67 -0.05 -6.22
CA PRO A 226 8.65 -0.71 -7.04
C PRO A 226 9.20 -1.18 -8.40
N GLY A 227 8.60 -2.24 -8.93
CA GLY A 227 8.95 -2.82 -10.23
C GLY A 227 7.75 -3.50 -10.90
N GLY A 228 8.02 -4.49 -11.73
CA GLY A 228 7.02 -5.31 -12.42
C GLY A 228 7.06 -6.78 -11.97
N GLN A 229 6.69 -7.69 -12.87
CA GLN A 229 6.66 -9.13 -12.61
C GLN A 229 8.06 -9.70 -12.27
N GLU A 230 9.13 -9.04 -12.68
CA GLU A 230 10.52 -9.42 -12.36
C GLU A 230 10.79 -9.43 -10.86
N LEU A 231 10.05 -8.65 -10.03
CA LEU A 231 10.17 -8.71 -8.57
C LEU A 231 9.66 -10.04 -8.02
N LEU A 232 8.59 -10.57 -8.61
CA LEU A 232 8.05 -11.90 -8.24
C LEU A 232 9.04 -12.99 -8.64
N ASP A 233 9.58 -12.94 -9.87
CA ASP A 233 10.57 -13.91 -10.34
C ASP A 233 11.84 -13.89 -9.48
N TYR A 234 12.32 -12.69 -9.16
CA TYR A 234 13.46 -12.54 -8.26
C TYR A 234 13.18 -13.13 -6.88
N THR A 235 12.01 -12.84 -6.30
CA THR A 235 11.63 -13.34 -4.98
C THR A 235 11.49 -14.87 -4.98
N ILE A 236 10.91 -15.47 -6.03
CA ILE A 236 10.84 -16.93 -6.20
C ILE A 236 12.26 -17.53 -6.16
N GLY A 237 13.19 -17.01 -6.98
CA GLY A 237 14.55 -17.53 -7.03
C GLY A 237 15.34 -17.34 -5.73
N LEU A 238 15.09 -16.23 -4.99
CA LEU A 238 15.77 -15.94 -3.73
C LEU A 238 15.40 -16.92 -2.61
N PHE A 239 14.17 -17.46 -2.62
CA PHE A 239 13.64 -18.38 -1.61
C PHE A 239 13.46 -19.81 -2.12
N GLU A 240 13.93 -20.10 -3.34
CA GLU A 240 13.88 -21.46 -3.85
C GLU A 240 14.74 -22.40 -3.02
N VAL A 241 14.11 -23.43 -2.46
CA VAL A 241 14.82 -24.49 -1.73
C VAL A 241 15.50 -25.39 -2.77
N LYS A 242 16.82 -25.46 -2.70
CA LYS A 242 17.65 -26.31 -3.58
C LYS A 242 17.64 -27.75 -3.09
#